data_dc15348b6454a349306c5e281f928e80
#
_entry.id   dc15348b6454a349306c5e281f928e80
#
_cell.length_a   1.000
_cell.length_b   1.000
_cell.length_c   1.000
_cell.angle_alpha   90.00
_cell.angle_beta   90.00
_cell.angle_gamma   90.00
#
_symmetry.space_group_name_H-M   'P 1'
#
loop_
_entity.id
_entity.type
_entity.pdbx_description
1 polymer ?
#
loop_
_entity_poly.entity_id
_entity_poly.type
_entity_poly.pdbx_seq_one_letter_code
_entity_poly.pdbx_strand_id
1 'polypeptide(L)'
;MANIKSQIKRNRQNEKRRERNKAVKSSLKTSTKKVHAAVAEGDGEAATARQREAARAYDKAASKGILHKRTAARRKSRLAKAANGVAATAE
;
A
#
# COMPACT_ATOMS: atom_id res chain seq x y z
N MET A 1 -23.26 -6.81 -33.18
CA MET A 1 -24.20 -6.76 -32.03
C MET A 1 -23.73 -7.57 -30.83
N ALA A 2 -22.89 -8.59 -31.04
CA ALA A 2 -22.21 -9.30 -29.92
C ALA A 2 -21.35 -8.36 -29.06
N ASN A 3 -20.86 -7.28 -29.63
CA ASN A 3 -19.96 -6.33 -28.96
C ASN A 3 -20.62 -5.56 -27.82
N ILE A 4 -21.93 -5.30 -27.89
CA ILE A 4 -22.63 -4.54 -26.82
C ILE A 4 -22.71 -5.33 -25.52
N LYS A 5 -23.06 -6.61 -25.60
CA LYS A 5 -23.11 -7.49 -24.43
C LYS A 5 -21.73 -7.70 -23.82
N SER A 6 -20.70 -7.84 -24.66
CA SER A 6 -19.31 -7.94 -24.23
C SER A 6 -18.86 -6.68 -23.51
N GLN A 7 -19.21 -5.51 -24.02
CA GLN A 7 -18.85 -4.22 -23.41
C GLN A 7 -19.55 -4.03 -22.06
N ILE A 8 -20.82 -4.41 -21.94
CA ILE A 8 -21.55 -4.33 -20.69
C ILE A 8 -20.88 -5.23 -19.64
N LYS A 9 -20.51 -6.44 -20.02
CA LYS A 9 -19.82 -7.38 -19.16
C LYS A 9 -18.45 -6.84 -18.73
N ARG A 10 -17.67 -6.27 -19.67
CA ARG A 10 -16.38 -5.64 -19.37
C ARG A 10 -16.52 -4.44 -18.44
N ASN A 11 -17.54 -3.62 -18.65
CA ASN A 11 -17.80 -2.46 -17.80
C ASN A 11 -18.11 -2.87 -16.38
N ARG A 12 -18.91 -3.93 -16.17
CA ARG A 12 -19.18 -4.46 -14.85
C ARG A 12 -17.92 -4.98 -14.17
N GLN A 13 -17.09 -5.72 -14.90
CA GLN A 13 -15.84 -6.26 -14.40
C GLN A 13 -14.87 -5.12 -14.04
N ASN A 14 -14.80 -4.10 -14.89
CA ASN A 14 -13.95 -2.94 -14.67
C ASN A 14 -14.39 -2.14 -13.44
N GLU A 15 -15.70 -1.98 -13.22
CA GLU A 15 -16.23 -1.32 -12.03
C GLU A 15 -15.88 -2.06 -10.75
N LYS A 16 -16.05 -3.38 -10.75
CA LYS A 16 -15.70 -4.23 -9.59
C LYS A 16 -14.21 -4.13 -9.29
N ARG A 17 -13.38 -4.16 -10.33
CA ARG A 17 -11.92 -4.02 -10.19
C ARG A 17 -11.56 -2.65 -9.67
N ARG A 18 -12.20 -1.59 -10.19
CA ARG A 18 -11.98 -0.21 -9.76
C ARG A 18 -12.29 -0.03 -8.27
N GLU A 19 -13.43 -0.55 -7.82
CA GLU A 19 -13.83 -0.49 -6.41
C GLU A 19 -12.84 -1.22 -5.52
N ARG A 20 -12.44 -2.43 -5.93
CA ARG A 20 -11.47 -3.24 -5.21
C ARG A 20 -10.12 -2.54 -5.15
N ASN A 21 -9.66 -2.00 -6.28
CA ASN A 21 -8.38 -1.30 -6.36
C ASN A 21 -8.40 -0.02 -5.53
N LYS A 22 -9.51 0.70 -5.53
CA LYS A 22 -9.70 1.90 -4.71
C LYS A 22 -9.60 1.57 -3.23
N ALA A 23 -10.24 0.50 -2.80
CA ALA A 23 -10.20 0.04 -1.40
C ALA A 23 -8.76 -0.32 -0.98
N VAL A 24 -8.01 -1.03 -1.85
CA VAL A 24 -6.62 -1.39 -1.58
C VAL A 24 -5.74 -0.15 -1.51
N LYS A 25 -5.88 0.78 -2.44
CA LYS A 25 -5.11 2.05 -2.44
C LYS A 25 -5.38 2.86 -1.19
N SER A 26 -6.63 2.92 -0.75
CA SER A 26 -7.02 3.59 0.49
C SER A 26 -6.37 2.93 1.71
N SER A 27 -6.37 1.60 1.75
CA SER A 27 -5.72 0.82 2.80
C SER A 27 -4.21 1.09 2.85
N LEU A 28 -3.55 1.20 1.69
CA LEU A 28 -2.13 1.52 1.61
C LEU A 28 -1.83 2.91 2.16
N LYS A 29 -2.66 3.90 1.86
CA LYS A 29 -2.53 5.25 2.42
C LYS A 29 -2.66 5.23 3.93
N THR A 30 -3.62 4.49 4.46
CA THR A 30 -3.83 4.35 5.90
C THR A 30 -2.61 3.73 6.56
N SER A 31 -2.06 2.65 5.99
CA SER A 31 -0.85 2.00 6.50
C SER A 31 0.34 2.95 6.51
N THR A 32 0.51 3.74 5.44
CA THR A 32 1.57 4.74 5.34
C THR A 32 1.44 5.82 6.41
N LYS A 33 0.22 6.32 6.64
CA LYS A 33 -0.05 7.30 7.68
C LYS A 33 0.28 6.77 9.07
N LYS A 34 -0.02 5.51 9.34
CA LYS A 34 0.31 4.87 10.62
C LYS A 34 1.82 4.81 10.85
N VAL A 35 2.59 4.51 9.80
CA VAL A 35 4.06 4.53 9.88
C VAL A 35 4.55 5.94 10.20
N HIS A 36 4.07 6.95 9.47
CA HIS A 36 4.48 8.34 9.70
C HIS A 36 4.07 8.84 11.08
N ALA A 37 2.92 8.45 11.59
CA ALA A 37 2.48 8.81 12.93
C ALA A 37 3.41 8.22 13.99
N ALA A 38 3.79 6.96 13.85
CA ALA A 38 4.73 6.30 14.76
C ALA A 38 6.13 6.96 14.71
N VAL A 39 6.57 7.35 13.52
CA VAL A 39 7.84 8.07 13.32
C VAL A 39 7.78 9.43 14.00
N ALA A 40 6.67 10.16 13.85
CA ALA A 40 6.48 11.47 14.47
C ALA A 40 6.47 11.40 16.00
N GLU A 41 5.94 10.32 16.56
CA GLU A 41 5.92 10.07 17.99
C GLU A 41 7.30 9.66 18.54
N GLY A 42 8.23 9.31 17.67
CA GLY A 42 9.56 8.87 18.05
C GLY A 42 9.59 7.45 18.62
N ASP A 43 8.54 6.65 18.38
CA ASP A 43 8.45 5.27 18.85
C ASP A 43 9.03 4.32 17.81
N GLY A 44 10.30 3.95 17.95
CA GLY A 44 11.01 3.10 17.02
C GLY A 44 10.41 1.69 16.91
N GLU A 45 9.92 1.16 18.01
CA GLU A 45 9.31 -0.18 18.04
C GLU A 45 7.98 -0.19 17.26
N ALA A 46 7.11 0.79 17.53
CA ALA A 46 5.86 0.94 16.81
C ALA A 46 6.10 1.25 15.32
N ALA A 47 7.08 2.10 15.02
CA ALA A 47 7.44 2.46 13.65
C ALA A 47 7.88 1.21 12.86
N THR A 48 8.70 0.35 13.46
CA THR A 48 9.14 -0.90 12.85
C THR A 48 7.98 -1.86 12.60
N ALA A 49 7.08 -2.02 13.58
CA ALA A 49 5.91 -2.88 13.45
C ALA A 49 4.97 -2.38 12.34
N ARG A 50 4.68 -1.09 12.32
CA ARG A 50 3.82 -0.49 11.29
C ARG A 50 4.45 -0.55 9.90
N GLN A 51 5.78 -0.36 9.82
CA GLN A 51 6.52 -0.47 8.56
C GLN A 51 6.42 -1.90 7.99
N ARG A 52 6.52 -2.92 8.81
CA ARG A 52 6.38 -4.31 8.38
C ARG A 52 4.98 -4.61 7.86
N GLU A 53 3.95 -4.12 8.55
CA GLU A 53 2.57 -4.24 8.10
C GLU A 53 2.36 -3.55 6.75
N ALA A 54 2.87 -2.34 6.59
CA ALA A 54 2.78 -1.59 5.35
C ALA A 54 3.52 -2.31 4.22
N ALA A 55 4.70 -2.85 4.48
CA ALA A 55 5.47 -3.61 3.49
C ALA A 55 4.68 -4.81 2.97
N ARG A 56 4.02 -5.54 3.84
CA ARG A 56 3.17 -6.68 3.45
C ARG A 56 2.01 -6.22 2.60
N ALA A 57 1.38 -5.10 2.94
CA ALA A 57 0.26 -4.55 2.18
C ALA A 57 0.70 -4.13 0.78
N TYR A 58 1.87 -3.47 0.65
CA TYR A 58 2.44 -3.10 -0.64
C TYR A 58 2.80 -4.33 -1.47
N ASP A 59 3.37 -5.37 -0.87
CA ASP A 59 3.71 -6.61 -1.57
C ASP A 59 2.46 -7.31 -2.10
N LYS A 60 1.39 -7.37 -1.31
CA LYS A 60 0.12 -7.92 -1.74
C LYS A 60 -0.48 -7.14 -2.90
N ALA A 61 -0.45 -5.80 -2.84
CA ALA A 61 -0.95 -4.94 -3.90
C ALA A 61 -0.17 -5.14 -5.20
N ALA A 62 1.16 -5.27 -5.12
CA ALA A 62 2.00 -5.54 -6.27
C ALA A 62 1.72 -6.92 -6.86
N SER A 63 1.53 -7.93 -6.02
CA SER A 63 1.20 -9.30 -6.44
C SER A 63 -0.14 -9.36 -7.18
N LYS A 64 -1.11 -8.56 -6.73
CA LYS A 64 -2.43 -8.49 -7.38
C LYS A 64 -2.46 -7.60 -8.64
N GLY A 65 -1.35 -6.94 -8.95
CA GLY A 65 -1.26 -6.05 -10.11
C GLY A 65 -1.90 -4.69 -9.92
N ILE A 66 -2.28 -4.33 -8.69
CA ILE A 66 -2.88 -3.03 -8.37
C ILE A 66 -1.83 -1.94 -8.39
N LEU A 67 -0.61 -2.27 -7.96
CA LEU A 67 0.54 -1.39 -7.94
C LEU A 67 1.68 -2.03 -8.71
N HIS A 68 2.46 -1.22 -9.46
CA HIS A 68 3.64 -1.73 -10.12
C HIS A 68 4.68 -2.12 -9.07
N LYS A 69 5.40 -3.23 -9.28
CA LYS A 69 6.38 -3.75 -8.32
C LYS A 69 7.48 -2.74 -7.96
N ARG A 70 7.90 -1.91 -8.93
CA ARG A 70 8.91 -0.86 -8.69
C ARG A 70 8.39 0.24 -7.79
N THR A 71 7.12 0.63 -7.97
CA THR A 71 6.47 1.62 -7.12
C THR A 71 6.35 1.09 -5.69
N ALA A 72 5.93 -0.16 -5.54
CA ALA A 72 5.84 -0.80 -4.22
C ALA A 72 7.22 -0.87 -3.55
N ALA A 73 8.24 -1.27 -4.28
CA ALA A 73 9.61 -1.35 -3.75
C ALA A 73 10.13 0.01 -3.29
N ARG A 74 9.89 1.05 -4.07
CA ARG A 74 10.32 2.42 -3.75
C ARG A 74 9.63 2.93 -2.48
N ARG A 75 8.33 2.74 -2.38
CA ARG A 75 7.55 3.18 -1.21
C ARG A 75 7.93 2.39 0.04
N LYS A 76 8.12 1.07 -0.07
CA LYS A 76 8.60 0.24 1.03
C LYS A 76 9.97 0.72 1.53
N SER A 77 10.87 1.00 0.61
CA SER A 77 12.22 1.49 0.94
C SER A 77 12.17 2.80 1.72
N ARG A 78 11.32 3.75 1.30
CA ARG A 78 11.14 5.03 1.99
C ARG A 78 10.61 4.85 3.40
N LEU A 79 9.62 3.97 3.56
CA LEU A 79 9.04 3.68 4.88
C LEU A 79 10.05 2.98 5.79
N ALA A 80 10.84 2.06 5.25
CA ALA A 80 11.90 1.38 6.00
C ALA A 80 12.96 2.37 6.47
N LYS A 81 13.37 3.30 5.63
CA LYS A 81 14.34 4.35 6.00
C LYS A 81 13.80 5.24 7.12
N ALA A 82 12.53 5.63 7.03
CA ALA A 82 11.89 6.46 8.05
C ALA A 82 11.82 5.72 9.39
N ALA A 83 11.41 4.46 9.38
CA ALA A 83 11.31 3.65 10.58
C ALA A 83 12.68 3.36 11.18
N ASN A 84 13.68 3.06 10.35
CA ASN A 84 15.06 2.80 10.81
C ASN A 84 15.69 4.04 11.42
N GLY A 85 15.40 5.21 10.87
CA GLY A 85 15.87 6.49 11.40
C GLY A 85 15.42 6.72 12.84
N VAL A 86 14.17 6.42 13.14
CA VAL A 86 13.62 6.54 14.51
C VAL A 86 14.20 5.47 15.42
N ALA A 87 14.30 4.22 14.95
CA ALA A 87 14.88 3.14 15.74
C ALA A 87 16.35 3.43 16.09
N ALA A 88 17.11 4.03 15.16
CA ALA A 88 18.50 4.40 15.38
C ALA A 88 18.64 5.52 16.41
N THR A 89 17.71 6.50 16.41
CA THR A 89 17.74 7.62 17.35
C THR A 89 17.21 7.26 18.75
N ALA A 90 16.44 6.17 18.86
CA ALA A 90 15.91 5.71 20.14
C ALA A 90 16.97 5.04 21.02
N GLU A 91 18.12 4.72 20.46
CA GLU A 91 19.27 4.19 21.20
C GLU A 91 20.15 5.33 21.70
#